data_19a1570733b5208a013f0d1532d18d4f
#
_entry.id   19a1570733b5208a013f0d1532d18d4f
#
_cell.length_a   1.000
_cell.length_b   1.000
_cell.length_c   1.000
_cell.angle_alpha   90.00
_cell.angle_beta   90.00
_cell.angle_gamma   90.00
#
_symmetry.space_group_name_H-M   'P 1'
#
loop_
_entity.id
_entity.type
_entity.pdbx_description
1 polymer ?
#
loop_
_entity_poly.entity_id
_entity_poly.type
_entity_poly.pdbx_seq_one_letter_code
_entity_poly.pdbx_strand_id
1 'polypeptide(L)'
;MEAFDNGHGHVTLLAGVTPLQIEKYFPHISSINDLLVETPLNVAMVTAKIRARVKKSGVPELLDPSTPVEIPEADIEIDIDLENSMEALRELEIDEPIGEDRLYLFGYGIHDRTVSKDWRTAVIDTYSDYSNTEDGEFEVMSKMWNKLQSEITKAEKSGRSIKIFHYSPHEFTWWKKYVNRFSGRLGVPTMNELEEFKISYLVDLYPIAQKFAFPAKSYSIKDLAPLAKFEWTVEMAGGANSLFKYRDAIKGDLDQSVRDEAIKWLDAYNRDDVRATFAVRDYIRSLA
;
A
#
# COMPACT_ATOMS: atom_id res chain seq x y z
N MET A 1 2.96 -5.90 27.98
CA MET A 1 2.84 -6.56 26.64
C MET A 1 4.18 -7.07 26.09
N GLU A 2 5.29 -6.91 26.80
CA GLU A 2 6.63 -7.36 26.38
C GLU A 2 6.95 -8.86 26.67
N ALA A 3 6.10 -9.57 27.40
CA ALA A 3 6.33 -10.97 27.77
C ALA A 3 6.06 -12.01 26.67
N PHE A 4 5.57 -11.57 25.50
CA PHE A 4 5.22 -12.48 24.38
C PHE A 4 6.30 -12.59 23.29
N ASP A 5 7.41 -11.86 23.39
CA ASP A 5 8.39 -11.74 22.31
C ASP A 5 9.61 -12.68 22.43
N ASN A 6 9.69 -13.48 23.48
CA ASN A 6 10.86 -14.32 23.76
C ASN A 6 10.82 -15.72 23.08
N GLY A 7 10.30 -15.85 21.88
CA GLY A 7 10.23 -17.12 21.15
C GLY A 7 9.10 -18.07 21.59
N HIS A 8 8.32 -17.68 22.58
CA HIS A 8 7.15 -18.41 23.10
C HIS A 8 5.82 -17.83 22.60
N GLY A 9 5.86 -16.93 21.58
CA GLY A 9 4.67 -16.25 21.07
C GLY A 9 3.60 -17.22 20.56
N HIS A 10 2.33 -16.81 20.71
CA HIS A 10 1.20 -17.57 20.19
C HIS A 10 1.23 -17.59 18.65
N VAL A 11 0.76 -18.69 18.03
CA VAL A 11 0.76 -18.86 16.56
C VAL A 11 -0.05 -17.79 15.81
N THR A 12 -0.98 -17.10 16.47
CA THR A 12 -1.70 -15.94 15.90
C THR A 12 -0.82 -14.73 15.62
N LEU A 13 0.42 -14.69 16.12
CA LEU A 13 1.38 -13.62 15.83
C LEU A 13 2.10 -13.79 14.49
N LEU A 14 1.83 -14.88 13.78
CA LEU A 14 2.40 -15.12 12.46
C LEU A 14 1.59 -14.38 11.39
N ALA A 15 2.23 -13.52 10.63
CA ALA A 15 1.59 -12.83 9.51
C ALA A 15 0.92 -13.82 8.55
N GLY A 16 -0.34 -13.58 8.20
CA GLY A 16 -1.10 -14.46 7.31
C GLY A 16 -1.57 -15.79 7.91
N VAL A 17 -1.52 -15.96 9.23
CA VAL A 17 -2.17 -17.07 9.95
C VAL A 17 -3.37 -16.54 10.71
N THR A 18 -4.56 -17.02 10.37
CA THR A 18 -5.81 -16.58 10.99
C THR A 18 -6.24 -17.54 12.12
N PRO A 19 -6.99 -17.08 13.14
CA PRO A 19 -7.56 -17.95 14.16
C PRO A 19 -8.36 -19.12 13.58
N LEU A 20 -9.12 -18.90 12.51
CA LEU A 20 -9.89 -19.93 11.82
C LEU A 20 -8.98 -21.02 11.20
N GLN A 21 -7.82 -20.63 10.66
CA GLN A 21 -6.84 -21.60 10.15
C GLN A 21 -6.22 -22.43 11.26
N ILE A 22 -5.96 -21.83 12.41
CA ILE A 22 -5.43 -22.53 13.59
C ILE A 22 -6.46 -23.58 14.04
N GLU A 23 -7.69 -23.16 14.28
CA GLU A 23 -8.77 -24.04 14.70
C GLU A 23 -9.01 -25.21 13.73
N LYS A 24 -8.99 -24.94 12.43
CA LYS A 24 -9.27 -25.94 11.39
C LYS A 24 -8.12 -26.90 11.13
N TYR A 25 -6.87 -26.45 11.14
CA TYR A 25 -5.74 -27.21 10.64
C TYR A 25 -4.76 -27.68 11.72
N PHE A 26 -4.68 -26.98 12.84
CA PHE A 26 -3.76 -27.31 13.95
C PHE A 26 -4.28 -26.84 15.32
N PRO A 27 -5.48 -27.27 15.73
CA PRO A 27 -6.16 -26.76 16.95
C PRO A 27 -5.42 -27.06 18.25
N HIS A 28 -4.49 -28.01 18.24
CA HIS A 28 -3.69 -28.40 19.39
C HIS A 28 -2.38 -27.60 19.54
N ILE A 29 -2.07 -26.75 18.57
CA ILE A 29 -0.83 -25.96 18.56
C ILE A 29 -1.16 -24.54 19.00
N SER A 30 -0.57 -24.09 20.10
CA SER A 30 -0.76 -22.74 20.64
C SER A 30 0.47 -21.84 20.50
N SER A 31 1.68 -22.43 20.54
CA SER A 31 2.91 -21.65 20.46
C SER A 31 3.66 -21.83 19.13
N ILE A 32 4.46 -20.84 18.78
CA ILE A 32 5.37 -20.91 17.62
C ILE A 32 6.38 -22.04 17.77
N ASN A 33 6.85 -22.31 18.99
CA ASN A 33 7.82 -23.39 19.24
C ASN A 33 7.18 -24.76 19.04
N ASP A 34 5.94 -24.98 19.51
CA ASP A 34 5.21 -26.25 19.29
C ASP A 34 5.01 -26.48 17.79
N LEU A 35 4.63 -25.42 17.04
CA LEU A 35 4.48 -25.51 15.60
C LEU A 35 5.79 -25.90 14.89
N LEU A 36 6.93 -25.40 15.35
CA LEU A 36 8.24 -25.71 14.74
C LEU A 36 8.67 -27.18 14.90
N VAL A 37 8.32 -27.84 16.01
CA VAL A 37 8.69 -29.24 16.25
C VAL A 37 7.68 -30.23 15.68
N GLU A 38 6.44 -29.81 15.43
CA GLU A 38 5.37 -30.66 14.92
C GLU A 38 5.65 -31.16 13.50
N THR A 39 5.18 -32.37 13.18
CA THR A 39 5.23 -32.87 11.80
C THR A 39 4.10 -32.30 10.96
N PRO A 40 4.38 -31.66 9.80
CA PRO A 40 3.32 -31.04 9.00
C PRO A 40 2.37 -32.10 8.41
N LEU A 41 1.08 -31.98 8.69
CA LEU A 41 0.03 -32.88 8.21
C LEU A 41 -0.65 -32.36 6.92
N ASN A 42 -0.46 -31.09 6.59
CA ASN A 42 -1.09 -30.42 5.42
C ASN A 42 -0.29 -29.19 5.00
N VAL A 43 -0.65 -28.63 3.83
CA VAL A 43 0.01 -27.46 3.24
C VAL A 43 -0.09 -26.23 4.15
N ALA A 44 -1.21 -26.03 4.85
CA ALA A 44 -1.36 -24.89 5.76
C ALA A 44 -0.35 -24.96 6.93
N MET A 45 -0.09 -26.17 7.48
CA MET A 45 0.96 -26.35 8.49
C MET A 45 2.35 -26.14 7.93
N VAL A 46 2.67 -26.61 6.72
CA VAL A 46 3.95 -26.34 6.07
C VAL A 46 4.18 -24.83 5.97
N THR A 47 3.20 -24.10 5.44
CA THR A 47 3.25 -22.65 5.30
C THR A 47 3.39 -21.95 6.67
N ALA A 48 2.63 -22.37 7.67
CA ALA A 48 2.72 -21.82 9.02
C ALA A 48 4.10 -22.08 9.67
N LYS A 49 4.71 -23.24 9.44
CA LYS A 49 6.08 -23.55 9.89
C LYS A 49 7.13 -22.67 9.23
N ILE A 50 7.01 -22.39 7.95
CA ILE A 50 7.92 -21.44 7.27
C ILE A 50 7.81 -20.08 7.95
N ARG A 51 6.59 -19.56 8.16
CA ARG A 51 6.36 -18.29 8.87
C ARG A 51 6.92 -18.29 10.29
N ALA A 52 6.76 -19.38 11.03
CA ALA A 52 7.32 -19.55 12.37
C ALA A 52 8.86 -19.50 12.36
N ARG A 53 9.50 -20.17 11.39
CA ARG A 53 10.95 -20.17 11.21
C ARG A 53 11.46 -18.77 10.86
N VAL A 54 10.80 -18.07 9.93
CA VAL A 54 11.09 -16.69 9.54
C VAL A 54 10.95 -15.73 10.72
N LYS A 55 9.86 -15.86 11.50
CA LYS A 55 9.64 -15.02 12.69
C LYS A 55 10.78 -15.20 13.72
N LYS A 56 11.34 -16.40 13.83
CA LYS A 56 12.44 -16.71 14.75
C LYS A 56 13.81 -16.31 14.21
N SER A 57 14.05 -16.52 12.91
CA SER A 57 15.35 -16.22 12.27
C SER A 57 15.53 -14.76 11.90
N GLY A 58 14.43 -14.03 11.68
CA GLY A 58 14.45 -12.68 11.13
C GLY A 58 14.76 -12.63 9.61
N VAL A 59 14.88 -13.78 8.94
CA VAL A 59 15.24 -13.86 7.52
C VAL A 59 14.01 -14.25 6.71
N PRO A 60 13.56 -13.43 5.74
CA PRO A 60 12.45 -13.76 4.85
C PRO A 60 12.70 -15.01 4.02
N GLU A 61 11.63 -15.76 3.75
CA GLU A 61 11.68 -16.97 2.92
C GLU A 61 10.48 -17.01 1.97
N LEU A 62 10.65 -17.60 0.78
CA LEU A 62 9.54 -17.96 -0.10
C LEU A 62 8.64 -19.01 0.56
N LEU A 63 7.33 -18.83 0.46
CA LEU A 63 6.37 -19.83 0.94
C LEU A 63 6.33 -21.06 0.04
N ASP A 64 6.61 -20.88 -1.25
CA ASP A 64 6.77 -21.95 -2.22
C ASP A 64 8.01 -21.68 -3.09
N PRO A 65 9.16 -22.31 -2.78
CA PRO A 65 10.38 -22.14 -3.55
C PRO A 65 10.31 -22.67 -5.00
N SER A 66 9.29 -23.48 -5.31
CA SER A 66 9.11 -24.02 -6.66
C SER A 66 8.44 -23.04 -7.62
N THR A 67 7.83 -21.99 -7.09
CA THR A 67 7.14 -20.95 -7.87
C THR A 67 8.00 -19.70 -7.95
N PRO A 68 8.56 -19.35 -9.11
CA PRO A 68 9.31 -18.11 -9.29
C PRO A 68 8.46 -16.89 -8.91
N VAL A 69 9.06 -15.93 -8.23
CA VAL A 69 8.44 -14.64 -7.94
C VAL A 69 9.17 -13.59 -8.76
N GLU A 70 8.44 -12.97 -9.67
CA GLU A 70 8.97 -11.91 -10.50
C GLU A 70 8.23 -10.61 -10.19
N ILE A 71 8.98 -9.53 -9.95
CA ILE A 71 8.48 -8.16 -9.99
C ILE A 71 9.01 -7.56 -11.28
N PRO A 72 8.12 -7.19 -12.22
CA PRO A 72 8.58 -6.67 -13.51
C PRO A 72 9.45 -5.44 -13.31
N GLU A 73 10.52 -5.35 -14.09
CA GLU A 73 11.34 -4.14 -14.22
C GLU A 73 10.90 -3.34 -15.44
N ALA A 74 11.03 -2.02 -15.37
CA ALA A 74 10.79 -1.13 -16.50
C ALA A 74 11.82 0.01 -16.50
N ASP A 75 12.01 0.64 -17.66
CA ASP A 75 12.88 1.82 -17.77
C ASP A 75 12.34 2.97 -16.95
N ILE A 76 11.02 3.14 -16.96
CA ILE A 76 10.29 4.10 -16.11
C ILE A 76 9.41 3.31 -15.16
N GLU A 77 9.61 3.54 -13.89
CA GLU A 77 8.80 2.99 -12.80
C GLU A 77 8.09 4.11 -12.07
N ILE A 78 6.78 3.98 -11.94
CA ILE A 78 5.95 4.93 -11.20
C ILE A 78 5.34 4.20 -10.02
N ASP A 79 5.52 4.71 -8.82
CA ASP A 79 4.83 4.22 -7.63
C ASP A 79 3.74 5.23 -7.23
N ILE A 80 2.56 4.74 -6.88
CA ILE A 80 1.39 5.56 -6.55
C ILE A 80 0.81 5.16 -5.21
N ASP A 81 0.22 6.15 -4.53
CA ASP A 81 -0.55 5.99 -3.31
C ASP A 81 -1.66 7.04 -3.26
N LEU A 82 -2.75 6.75 -2.54
CA LEU A 82 -3.89 7.66 -2.45
C LEU A 82 -4.50 7.70 -1.05
N GLU A 83 -5.13 8.84 -0.74
CA GLU A 83 -5.84 9.08 0.51
C GLU A 83 -7.29 9.49 0.25
N ASN A 84 -8.20 8.93 1.06
CA ASN A 84 -9.63 9.21 0.98
C ASN A 84 -10.22 9.55 2.35
N SER A 85 -11.37 10.24 2.35
CA SER A 85 -12.01 10.78 3.55
C SER A 85 -12.70 9.75 4.43
N MET A 86 -12.96 8.59 3.90
CA MET A 86 -13.35 7.34 4.55
C MET A 86 -14.65 7.16 5.30
N GLU A 87 -15.13 5.93 5.10
CA GLU A 87 -16.01 5.23 6.04
C GLU A 87 -15.43 5.12 7.48
N ALA A 88 -14.11 5.14 7.68
CA ALA A 88 -13.49 4.96 8.98
C ALA A 88 -13.78 6.07 9.99
N LEU A 89 -14.23 7.24 9.57
CA LEU A 89 -14.77 8.22 10.48
C LEU A 89 -16.09 7.76 11.13
N ARG A 90 -16.80 6.83 10.49
CA ARG A 90 -17.97 6.15 11.10
C ARG A 90 -17.55 5.15 12.18
N GLU A 91 -16.42 4.47 11.99
CA GLU A 91 -15.89 3.49 12.95
C GLU A 91 -15.32 4.16 14.20
N LEU A 92 -14.91 5.42 14.11
CA LEU A 92 -14.34 6.18 15.23
C LEU A 92 -15.39 6.94 16.06
N GLU A 93 -16.70 6.70 15.84
CA GLU A 93 -17.81 7.37 16.55
C GLU A 93 -17.67 8.91 16.58
N ILE A 94 -17.17 9.50 15.50
CA ILE A 94 -17.07 10.96 15.39
C ILE A 94 -18.48 11.49 15.09
N ASP A 95 -19.04 12.27 16.01
CA ASP A 95 -20.44 12.73 16.01
C ASP A 95 -20.89 13.55 14.79
N GLU A 96 -19.99 13.95 13.91
CA GLU A 96 -20.30 14.67 12.69
C GLU A 96 -19.86 13.89 11.44
N PRO A 97 -20.80 13.44 10.59
CA PRO A 97 -20.44 12.79 9.34
C PRO A 97 -19.73 13.79 8.40
N ILE A 98 -18.52 13.45 7.95
CA ILE A 98 -17.77 14.24 6.96
C ILE A 98 -18.32 14.01 5.52
N GLY A 99 -19.59 13.78 5.37
CA GLY A 99 -20.19 13.59 4.05
C GLY A 99 -19.87 12.24 3.39
N GLU A 100 -19.86 12.21 2.06
CA GLU A 100 -19.53 11.03 1.29
C GLU A 100 -18.04 10.73 1.30
N ASP A 101 -17.70 9.45 1.19
CA ASP A 101 -16.31 8.99 1.00
C ASP A 101 -15.73 9.56 -0.30
N ARG A 102 -14.71 10.42 -0.19
CA ARG A 102 -14.09 11.15 -1.29
C ARG A 102 -12.59 10.98 -1.28
N LEU A 103 -12.01 10.84 -2.46
CA LEU A 103 -10.57 10.91 -2.63
C LEU A 103 -10.14 12.40 -2.64
N TYR A 104 -9.16 12.73 -1.80
CA TYR A 104 -8.70 14.12 -1.65
C TYR A 104 -7.20 14.30 -1.95
N LEU A 105 -6.43 13.22 -2.00
CA LEU A 105 -5.00 13.28 -2.20
C LEU A 105 -4.52 12.07 -3.00
N PHE A 106 -3.70 12.31 -4.02
CA PHE A 106 -3.10 11.27 -4.83
C PHE A 106 -1.62 11.58 -5.04
N GLY A 107 -0.74 10.71 -4.52
CA GLY A 107 0.69 10.80 -4.65
C GLY A 107 1.25 9.89 -5.73
N TYR A 108 2.34 10.33 -6.33
CA TYR A 108 3.10 9.53 -7.29
C TYR A 108 4.59 9.84 -7.20
N GLY A 109 5.39 8.82 -7.52
CA GLY A 109 6.84 8.97 -7.68
C GLY A 109 7.26 8.42 -9.03
N ILE A 110 8.08 9.15 -9.78
CA ILE A 110 8.60 8.73 -11.07
C ILE A 110 10.08 8.46 -10.94
N HIS A 111 10.48 7.23 -11.23
CA HIS A 111 11.86 6.77 -11.19
C HIS A 111 12.31 6.34 -12.59
N ASP A 112 13.30 7.04 -13.15
CA ASP A 112 13.96 6.66 -14.40
C ASP A 112 15.14 5.74 -14.10
N ARG A 113 14.94 4.44 -14.25
CA ARG A 113 15.95 3.40 -13.98
C ARG A 113 17.09 3.38 -14.99
N THR A 114 16.93 4.06 -16.12
CA THR A 114 18.03 4.23 -17.09
C THR A 114 19.05 5.25 -16.62
N VAL A 115 18.63 6.18 -15.74
CA VAL A 115 19.46 7.22 -15.14
C VAL A 115 20.08 6.74 -13.83
N SER A 116 19.27 6.11 -12.97
CA SER A 116 19.72 5.61 -11.66
C SER A 116 19.01 4.33 -11.29
N LYS A 117 19.70 3.42 -10.62
CA LYS A 117 19.06 2.24 -9.99
C LYS A 117 18.57 2.51 -8.57
N ASP A 118 18.96 3.62 -7.99
CA ASP A 118 18.52 4.03 -6.65
C ASP A 118 17.18 4.78 -6.76
N TRP A 119 16.10 4.16 -6.25
CA TRP A 119 14.77 4.74 -6.23
C TRP A 119 14.68 6.08 -5.48
N ARG A 120 15.65 6.38 -4.59
CA ARG A 120 15.70 7.65 -3.86
C ARG A 120 15.89 8.86 -4.78
N THR A 121 16.29 8.61 -6.04
CA THR A 121 16.35 9.63 -7.08
C THR A 121 15.01 9.91 -7.76
N ALA A 122 13.95 9.18 -7.40
CA ALA A 122 12.61 9.39 -7.93
C ALA A 122 12.10 10.80 -7.63
N VAL A 123 11.42 11.39 -8.61
CA VAL A 123 10.71 12.65 -8.44
C VAL A 123 9.33 12.35 -7.87
N ILE A 124 9.07 12.79 -6.64
CA ILE A 124 7.80 12.53 -5.94
C ILE A 124 6.99 13.81 -5.88
N ASP A 125 5.71 13.70 -6.26
CA ASP A 125 4.76 14.80 -6.23
C ASP A 125 3.34 14.31 -5.90
N THR A 126 2.43 15.24 -5.62
CA THR A 126 1.06 14.98 -5.20
C THR A 126 0.06 15.87 -5.91
N TYR A 127 -1.18 15.41 -6.06
CA TYR A 127 -2.34 16.22 -6.38
C TYR A 127 -3.33 16.12 -5.23
N SER A 128 -3.81 17.26 -4.73
CA SER A 128 -4.74 17.29 -3.61
C SER A 128 -5.81 18.34 -3.77
N ASP A 129 -6.96 18.09 -3.15
CA ASP A 129 -8.04 19.05 -2.96
C ASP A 129 -8.73 18.79 -1.61
N TYR A 130 -8.75 19.79 -0.77
CA TYR A 130 -9.33 19.71 0.58
C TYR A 130 -10.69 20.42 0.68
N SER A 131 -11.36 20.69 -0.43
CA SER A 131 -12.70 21.29 -0.44
C SER A 131 -13.79 20.31 0.04
N ASN A 132 -13.49 19.00 0.06
CA ASN A 132 -14.45 17.93 0.34
C ASN A 132 -15.67 17.95 -0.60
N THR A 133 -15.46 18.33 -1.85
CA THR A 133 -16.49 18.41 -2.90
C THR A 133 -16.30 17.35 -3.97
N GLU A 134 -17.37 17.05 -4.71
CA GLU A 134 -17.32 16.17 -5.86
C GLU A 134 -16.39 16.69 -6.96
N ASP A 135 -16.39 18.02 -7.18
CA ASP A 135 -15.51 18.64 -8.17
C ASP A 135 -14.04 18.61 -7.76
N GLY A 136 -13.74 18.73 -6.44
CA GLY A 136 -12.40 18.56 -5.91
C GLY A 136 -11.86 17.14 -6.11
N GLU A 137 -12.67 16.12 -5.81
CA GLU A 137 -12.32 14.72 -6.09
C GLU A 137 -12.09 14.48 -7.59
N PHE A 138 -12.99 14.99 -8.43
CA PHE A 138 -12.86 14.91 -9.88
C PHE A 138 -11.55 15.52 -10.37
N GLU A 139 -11.18 16.69 -9.86
CA GLU A 139 -9.97 17.40 -10.26
C GLU A 139 -8.71 16.61 -9.89
N VAL A 140 -8.62 16.08 -8.66
CA VAL A 140 -7.48 15.26 -8.21
C VAL A 140 -7.33 14.01 -9.08
N MET A 141 -8.41 13.27 -9.29
CA MET A 141 -8.39 12.04 -10.08
C MET A 141 -8.09 12.30 -11.55
N SER A 142 -8.64 13.36 -12.14
CA SER A 142 -8.40 13.74 -13.53
C SER A 142 -6.95 14.18 -13.75
N LYS A 143 -6.38 14.97 -12.83
CA LYS A 143 -4.97 15.37 -12.89
C LYS A 143 -4.06 14.14 -12.85
N MET A 144 -4.33 13.20 -11.94
CA MET A 144 -3.54 11.97 -11.84
C MET A 144 -3.68 11.12 -13.10
N TRP A 145 -4.91 10.87 -13.59
CA TRP A 145 -5.12 10.11 -14.82
C TRP A 145 -4.35 10.69 -15.99
N ASN A 146 -4.49 12.01 -16.22
CA ASN A 146 -3.78 12.70 -17.29
C ASN A 146 -2.25 12.63 -17.12
N LYS A 147 -1.76 12.72 -15.88
CA LYS A 147 -0.34 12.58 -15.59
C LYS A 147 0.18 11.21 -15.97
N LEU A 148 -0.49 10.14 -15.54
CA LEU A 148 -0.09 8.76 -15.86
C LEU A 148 -0.14 8.50 -17.37
N GLN A 149 -1.21 8.93 -18.06
CA GLN A 149 -1.33 8.79 -19.52
C GLN A 149 -0.22 9.57 -20.25
N SER A 150 0.14 10.76 -19.75
CA SER A 150 1.25 11.55 -20.31
C SER A 150 2.59 10.82 -20.17
N GLU A 151 2.88 10.23 -19.01
CA GLU A 151 4.14 9.49 -18.80
C GLU A 151 4.19 8.21 -19.63
N ILE A 152 3.08 7.48 -19.75
CA ILE A 152 2.95 6.32 -20.64
C ILE A 152 3.26 6.74 -22.08
N THR A 153 2.58 7.77 -22.57
CA THR A 153 2.78 8.27 -23.94
C THR A 153 4.23 8.71 -24.21
N LYS A 154 4.88 9.35 -23.24
CA LYS A 154 6.30 9.75 -23.35
C LYS A 154 7.23 8.52 -23.41
N ALA A 155 6.99 7.54 -22.55
CA ALA A 155 7.77 6.31 -22.52
C ALA A 155 7.65 5.56 -23.87
N GLU A 156 6.42 5.34 -24.35
CA GLU A 156 6.14 4.66 -25.61
C GLU A 156 6.79 5.37 -26.81
N LYS A 157 6.62 6.71 -26.91
CA LYS A 157 7.25 7.50 -27.98
C LYS A 157 8.78 7.44 -27.98
N SER A 158 9.38 7.21 -26.81
CA SER A 158 10.84 7.06 -26.67
C SER A 158 11.30 5.60 -26.73
N GLY A 159 10.40 4.64 -26.98
CA GLY A 159 10.69 3.20 -27.02
C GLY A 159 11.09 2.63 -25.66
N ARG A 160 10.71 3.28 -24.56
CA ARG A 160 11.01 2.85 -23.19
C ARG A 160 9.83 2.08 -22.58
N SER A 161 10.15 1.06 -21.80
CA SER A 161 9.17 0.34 -21.01
C SER A 161 8.72 1.17 -19.79
N ILE A 162 7.46 0.99 -19.36
CA ILE A 162 6.89 1.66 -18.19
C ILE A 162 6.02 0.69 -17.39
N LYS A 163 6.11 0.75 -16.06
CA LYS A 163 5.23 0.07 -15.11
C LYS A 163 4.85 1.00 -13.97
N ILE A 164 3.64 0.80 -13.47
CA ILE A 164 3.04 1.58 -12.38
C ILE A 164 2.75 0.61 -11.24
N PHE A 165 3.32 0.87 -10.08
CA PHE A 165 3.25 0.02 -8.90
C PHE A 165 2.35 0.66 -7.85
N HIS A 166 1.60 -0.18 -7.16
CA HIS A 166 0.79 0.20 -6.01
C HIS A 166 0.80 -0.93 -4.97
N TYR A 167 0.34 -0.63 -3.78
CA TYR A 167 0.33 -1.61 -2.69
C TYR A 167 -1.08 -1.87 -2.20
N SER A 168 -1.71 -2.91 -2.69
CA SER A 168 -3.07 -3.36 -2.40
C SER A 168 -4.09 -3.04 -3.51
N PRO A 169 -5.26 -3.67 -3.50
CA PRO A 169 -6.30 -3.38 -4.49
C PRO A 169 -7.02 -2.03 -4.27
N HIS A 170 -6.63 -1.26 -3.26
CA HIS A 170 -7.31 -0.03 -2.85
C HIS A 170 -7.29 1.03 -3.97
N GLU A 171 -6.13 1.27 -4.57
CA GLU A 171 -5.94 2.24 -5.64
C GLU A 171 -6.81 1.91 -6.85
N PHE A 172 -6.83 0.64 -7.25
CA PHE A 172 -7.67 0.25 -8.39
C PHE A 172 -9.16 0.33 -8.08
N THR A 173 -9.56 0.11 -6.83
CA THR A 173 -10.94 0.30 -6.37
C THR A 173 -11.37 1.75 -6.50
N TRP A 174 -10.49 2.71 -6.18
CA TRP A 174 -10.77 4.13 -6.34
C TRP A 174 -10.84 4.56 -7.82
N TRP A 175 -10.01 4.00 -8.68
CA TRP A 175 -10.12 4.20 -10.13
C TRP A 175 -11.49 3.76 -10.66
N LYS A 176 -12.02 2.61 -10.20
CA LYS A 176 -13.37 2.16 -10.55
C LYS A 176 -14.46 3.10 -10.01
N LYS A 177 -14.33 3.58 -8.76
CA LYS A 177 -15.26 4.57 -8.20
C LYS A 177 -15.25 5.84 -9.05
N TYR A 178 -14.08 6.34 -9.43
CA TYR A 178 -13.91 7.50 -10.29
C TYR A 178 -14.63 7.35 -11.63
N VAL A 179 -14.36 6.25 -12.33
CA VAL A 179 -15.00 5.99 -13.64
C VAL A 179 -16.52 5.91 -13.49
N ASN A 180 -17.04 5.24 -12.48
CA ASN A 180 -18.48 5.10 -12.27
C ASN A 180 -19.14 6.42 -11.86
N ARG A 181 -18.52 7.17 -10.95
CA ARG A 181 -19.07 8.44 -10.42
C ARG A 181 -19.08 9.54 -11.46
N PHE A 182 -18.04 9.62 -12.28
CA PHE A 182 -17.84 10.71 -13.24
C PHE A 182 -18.04 10.28 -14.69
N SER A 183 -18.69 9.15 -14.92
CA SER A 183 -18.98 8.63 -16.27
C SER A 183 -19.58 9.70 -17.18
N GLY A 184 -19.00 9.86 -18.38
CA GLY A 184 -19.44 10.85 -19.36
C GLY A 184 -18.85 12.25 -19.20
N ARG A 185 -18.13 12.54 -18.11
CA ARG A 185 -17.32 13.79 -18.03
C ARG A 185 -16.09 13.66 -18.94
N LEU A 186 -15.72 14.80 -19.54
CA LEU A 186 -14.56 14.88 -20.44
C LEU A 186 -13.27 14.47 -19.71
N GLY A 187 -12.51 13.56 -20.31
CA GLY A 187 -11.24 13.07 -19.77
C GLY A 187 -11.36 11.90 -18.78
N VAL A 188 -12.57 11.45 -18.46
CA VAL A 188 -12.80 10.24 -17.68
C VAL A 188 -12.70 9.03 -18.59
N PRO A 189 -11.85 8.02 -18.28
CA PRO A 189 -11.78 6.81 -19.08
C PRO A 189 -13.09 5.99 -18.98
N THR A 190 -13.33 5.18 -19.98
CA THR A 190 -14.32 4.11 -19.88
C THR A 190 -13.81 2.98 -18.98
N MET A 191 -14.71 2.12 -18.52
CA MET A 191 -14.31 0.95 -17.72
C MET A 191 -13.38 0.01 -18.52
N ASN A 192 -13.59 -0.11 -19.84
CA ASN A 192 -12.72 -0.92 -20.70
C ASN A 192 -11.29 -0.34 -20.78
N GLU A 193 -11.17 0.97 -20.99
CA GLU A 193 -9.87 1.65 -20.98
C GLU A 193 -9.16 1.51 -19.63
N LEU A 194 -9.91 1.55 -18.52
CA LEU A 194 -9.35 1.34 -17.18
C LEU A 194 -8.85 -0.09 -16.98
N GLU A 195 -9.58 -1.11 -17.45
CA GLU A 195 -9.13 -2.52 -17.36
C GLU A 195 -7.92 -2.78 -18.29
N GLU A 196 -7.88 -2.20 -19.48
CA GLU A 196 -6.71 -2.25 -20.37
C GLU A 196 -5.49 -1.59 -19.73
N PHE A 197 -5.66 -0.42 -19.12
CA PHE A 197 -4.61 0.27 -18.37
C PHE A 197 -4.09 -0.61 -17.22
N LYS A 198 -4.98 -1.24 -16.45
CA LYS A 198 -4.60 -2.16 -15.39
C LYS A 198 -3.74 -3.30 -15.90
N ILE A 199 -4.19 -4.00 -16.93
CA ILE A 199 -3.51 -5.17 -17.48
C ILE A 199 -2.13 -4.79 -18.04
N SER A 200 -2.05 -3.63 -18.70
CA SER A 200 -0.84 -3.22 -19.40
C SER A 200 0.22 -2.63 -18.50
N TYR A 201 -0.18 -1.88 -17.47
CA TYR A 201 0.74 -1.03 -16.71
C TYR A 201 0.75 -1.25 -15.21
N LEU A 202 -0.40 -1.61 -14.57
CA LEU A 202 -0.45 -1.71 -13.12
C LEU A 202 0.15 -3.01 -12.58
N VAL A 203 0.85 -2.90 -11.46
CA VAL A 203 1.42 -4.02 -10.70
C VAL A 203 1.04 -3.85 -9.23
N ASP A 204 0.20 -4.73 -8.72
CA ASP A 204 -0.12 -4.79 -7.29
C ASP A 204 0.96 -5.58 -6.56
N LEU A 205 1.68 -4.92 -5.67
CA LEU A 205 2.76 -5.53 -4.88
C LEU A 205 2.26 -6.39 -3.72
N TYR A 206 1.03 -6.18 -3.26
CA TYR A 206 0.49 -6.90 -2.10
C TYR A 206 0.40 -8.43 -2.32
N PRO A 207 -0.20 -8.94 -3.41
CA PRO A 207 -0.23 -10.38 -3.68
C PRO A 207 1.17 -10.96 -3.96
N ILE A 208 2.13 -10.15 -4.43
CA ILE A 208 3.51 -10.56 -4.60
C ILE A 208 4.19 -10.72 -3.24
N ALA A 209 4.00 -9.75 -2.35
CA ALA A 209 4.51 -9.83 -0.98
C ALA A 209 3.98 -11.07 -0.24
N GLN A 210 2.71 -11.43 -0.46
CA GLN A 210 2.10 -12.62 0.17
C GLN A 210 2.72 -13.95 -0.25
N LYS A 211 3.55 -13.99 -1.29
CA LYS A 211 4.32 -15.19 -1.67
C LYS A 211 5.51 -15.45 -0.75
N PHE A 212 5.87 -14.50 0.10
CA PHE A 212 6.94 -14.60 1.08
C PHE A 212 6.40 -14.72 2.50
N ALA A 213 7.17 -15.33 3.38
CA ALA A 213 7.07 -15.13 4.81
C ALA A 213 8.02 -14.01 5.22
N PHE A 214 7.54 -13.06 6.02
CA PHE A 214 8.34 -11.96 6.57
C PHE A 214 8.35 -12.01 8.10
N PRO A 215 9.42 -11.54 8.77
CA PRO A 215 9.47 -11.38 10.22
C PRO A 215 8.66 -10.15 10.69
N ALA A 216 7.48 -9.95 10.11
CA ALA A 216 6.57 -8.84 10.32
C ALA A 216 5.30 -9.28 11.04
N LYS A 217 4.47 -8.32 11.50
CA LYS A 217 3.17 -8.60 12.13
C LYS A 217 2.10 -8.89 11.08
N SER A 218 2.16 -8.18 9.96
CA SER A 218 1.22 -8.32 8.85
C SER A 218 1.92 -8.07 7.52
N TYR A 219 1.15 -8.13 6.44
CA TYR A 219 1.60 -7.74 5.10
C TYR A 219 1.26 -6.27 4.79
N SER A 220 0.94 -5.45 5.78
CA SER A 220 0.76 -4.03 5.54
C SER A 220 2.08 -3.38 5.14
N ILE A 221 2.02 -2.32 4.33
CA ILE A 221 3.22 -1.58 3.95
C ILE A 221 3.94 -1.00 5.19
N LYS A 222 3.18 -0.66 6.24
CA LYS A 222 3.70 -0.15 7.52
C LYS A 222 4.54 -1.18 8.28
N ASP A 223 4.24 -2.47 8.10
CA ASP A 223 4.99 -3.56 8.72
C ASP A 223 6.16 -4.05 7.84
N LEU A 224 6.09 -3.87 6.51
CA LEU A 224 7.14 -4.31 5.59
C LEU A 224 8.21 -3.24 5.30
N ALA A 225 7.84 -1.97 5.25
CA ALA A 225 8.79 -0.89 4.95
C ALA A 225 9.97 -0.79 5.94
N PRO A 226 9.82 -1.03 7.26
CA PRO A 226 10.96 -1.12 8.17
C PRO A 226 11.96 -2.23 7.81
N LEU A 227 11.51 -3.35 7.25
CA LEU A 227 12.39 -4.42 6.76
C LEU A 227 13.21 -3.95 5.55
N ALA A 228 12.64 -3.05 4.74
CA ALA A 228 13.31 -2.35 3.64
C ALA A 228 14.18 -1.16 4.12
N LYS A 229 14.35 -0.98 5.44
CA LYS A 229 15.06 0.15 6.07
C LYS A 229 14.48 1.52 5.68
N PHE A 230 13.17 1.57 5.55
CA PHE A 230 12.42 2.80 5.33
C PHE A 230 11.72 3.24 6.60
N GLU A 231 11.79 4.52 6.90
CA GLU A 231 11.11 5.17 8.02
C GLU A 231 10.36 6.40 7.52
N TRP A 232 9.14 6.60 8.02
CA TRP A 232 8.33 7.79 7.72
C TRP A 232 8.98 9.03 8.33
N THR A 233 8.96 10.13 7.61
CA THR A 233 9.48 11.42 8.11
C THR A 233 8.47 12.14 9.00
N VAL A 234 7.18 11.80 8.88
CA VAL A 234 6.12 12.36 9.73
C VAL A 234 5.96 11.54 11.01
N GLU A 235 5.77 12.23 12.12
CA GLU A 235 5.45 11.58 13.40
C GLU A 235 4.06 10.92 13.35
N MET A 236 3.91 9.80 14.07
CA MET A 236 2.66 9.06 14.17
C MET A 236 2.06 8.66 12.80
N ALA A 237 2.90 8.32 11.82
CA ALA A 237 2.44 7.88 10.52
C ALA A 237 1.48 6.67 10.64
N GLY A 238 0.24 6.83 10.15
CA GLY A 238 -0.79 5.78 10.21
C GLY A 238 -2.16 6.27 9.78
N GLY A 239 -2.97 5.36 9.22
CA GLY A 239 -4.28 5.68 8.65
C GLY A 239 -5.26 6.37 9.61
N ALA A 240 -5.27 6.02 10.91
CA ALA A 240 -6.11 6.72 11.89
C ALA A 240 -5.71 8.21 12.04
N ASN A 241 -4.39 8.50 12.04
CA ASN A 241 -3.93 9.88 12.14
C ASN A 241 -4.17 10.68 10.85
N SER A 242 -4.07 10.05 9.67
CA SER A 242 -4.40 10.74 8.41
C SER A 242 -5.85 11.21 8.39
N LEU A 243 -6.77 10.44 8.98
CA LEU A 243 -8.17 10.83 9.10
C LEU A 243 -8.39 12.02 10.03
N PHE A 244 -7.72 12.04 11.20
CA PHE A 244 -7.81 13.20 12.10
C PHE A 244 -7.21 14.45 11.43
N LYS A 245 -6.09 14.32 10.75
CA LYS A 245 -5.47 15.42 10.00
C LYS A 245 -6.33 15.89 8.83
N TYR A 246 -6.98 14.96 8.10
CA TYR A 246 -7.93 15.34 7.05
C TYR A 246 -9.10 16.13 7.61
N ARG A 247 -9.71 15.67 8.72
CA ARG A 247 -10.77 16.41 9.40
C ARG A 247 -10.31 17.83 9.78
N ASP A 248 -9.10 17.97 10.35
CA ASP A 248 -8.57 19.27 10.73
C ASP A 248 -8.33 20.16 9.47
N ALA A 249 -7.91 19.58 8.36
CA ALA A 249 -7.69 20.29 7.10
C ALA A 249 -8.97 20.89 6.48
N ILE A 250 -10.11 20.18 6.60
CA ILE A 250 -11.39 20.60 5.99
C ILE A 250 -12.29 21.40 6.93
N LYS A 251 -12.00 21.43 8.23
CA LYS A 251 -12.87 22.04 9.25
C LYS A 251 -12.79 23.57 9.20
N GLY A 252 -13.90 24.21 8.80
CA GLY A 252 -13.96 25.65 8.53
C GLY A 252 -13.88 26.55 9.76
N ASP A 253 -14.12 26.03 10.98
CA ASP A 253 -14.07 26.74 12.27
C ASP A 253 -12.70 26.72 12.94
N LEU A 254 -11.73 25.98 12.37
CA LEU A 254 -10.34 25.99 12.86
C LEU A 254 -9.53 27.15 12.27
N ASP A 255 -8.54 27.59 13.04
CA ASP A 255 -7.57 28.59 12.58
C ASP A 255 -6.86 28.10 11.30
N GLN A 256 -6.59 29.05 10.38
CA GLN A 256 -5.94 28.73 9.12
C GLN A 256 -4.60 28.04 9.30
N SER A 257 -3.82 28.44 10.32
CA SER A 257 -2.52 27.82 10.62
C SER A 257 -2.64 26.33 10.99
N VAL A 258 -3.69 25.96 11.74
CA VAL A 258 -3.94 24.56 12.11
C VAL A 258 -4.30 23.74 10.87
N ARG A 259 -5.14 24.28 9.99
CA ARG A 259 -5.49 23.64 8.71
C ARG A 259 -4.28 23.48 7.81
N ASP A 260 -3.45 24.51 7.68
CA ASP A 260 -2.24 24.47 6.86
C ASP A 260 -1.21 23.45 7.38
N GLU A 261 -1.08 23.30 8.69
CA GLU A 261 -0.25 22.27 9.32
C GLU A 261 -0.77 20.86 9.04
N ALA A 262 -2.09 20.66 9.11
CA ALA A 262 -2.73 19.39 8.79
C ALA A 262 -2.52 19.01 7.32
N ILE A 263 -2.70 19.95 6.40
CA ILE A 263 -2.45 19.76 4.96
C ILE A 263 -0.98 19.40 4.69
N LYS A 264 -0.03 20.12 5.30
CA LYS A 264 1.40 19.82 5.15
C LYS A 264 1.75 18.42 5.66
N TRP A 265 1.15 18.02 6.79
CA TRP A 265 1.35 16.67 7.34
C TRP A 265 0.82 15.60 6.40
N LEU A 266 -0.39 15.78 5.85
CA LEU A 266 -1.03 14.86 4.91
C LEU A 266 -0.21 14.70 3.62
N ASP A 267 0.27 15.81 3.04
CA ASP A 267 1.12 15.79 1.84
C ASP A 267 2.44 15.06 2.12
N ALA A 268 3.09 15.32 3.24
CA ALA A 268 4.33 14.66 3.62
C ALA A 268 4.11 13.16 3.88
N TYR A 269 3.01 12.79 4.54
CA TYR A 269 2.62 11.42 4.84
C TYR A 269 2.40 10.60 3.55
N ASN A 270 1.62 11.12 2.61
CA ASN A 270 1.36 10.45 1.34
C ASN A 270 2.63 10.33 0.47
N ARG A 271 3.49 11.37 0.46
CA ARG A 271 4.81 11.30 -0.19
C ARG A 271 5.68 10.20 0.42
N ASP A 272 5.60 9.99 1.72
CA ASP A 272 6.32 8.92 2.39
C ASP A 272 5.71 7.55 2.08
N ASP A 273 4.39 7.43 1.94
CA ASP A 273 3.74 6.17 1.53
C ASP A 273 4.14 5.79 0.09
N VAL A 274 4.24 6.75 -0.83
CA VAL A 274 4.84 6.53 -2.16
C VAL A 274 6.29 6.03 -2.04
N ARG A 275 7.12 6.65 -1.19
CA ARG A 275 8.52 6.21 -0.97
C ARG A 275 8.59 4.81 -0.34
N ALA A 276 7.67 4.50 0.58
CA ALA A 276 7.58 3.18 1.18
C ALA A 276 7.26 2.11 0.13
N THR A 277 6.41 2.41 -0.84
CA THR A 277 6.10 1.51 -1.96
C THR A 277 7.35 1.21 -2.78
N PHE A 278 8.15 2.22 -3.16
CA PHE A 278 9.46 2.03 -3.80
C PHE A 278 10.38 1.13 -2.96
N ALA A 279 10.53 1.44 -1.67
CA ALA A 279 11.44 0.72 -0.79
C ALA A 279 11.04 -0.76 -0.64
N VAL A 280 9.75 -1.03 -0.42
CA VAL A 280 9.22 -2.39 -0.29
C VAL A 280 9.33 -3.15 -1.60
N ARG A 281 9.05 -2.52 -2.74
CA ARG A 281 9.21 -3.13 -4.06
C ARG A 281 10.65 -3.59 -4.30
N ASP A 282 11.62 -2.71 -4.11
CA ASP A 282 13.02 -3.03 -4.34
C ASP A 282 13.56 -4.04 -3.31
N TYR A 283 13.05 -3.99 -2.07
CA TYR A 283 13.34 -5.02 -1.08
C TYR A 283 12.84 -6.40 -1.51
N ILE A 284 11.58 -6.53 -1.93
CA ILE A 284 11.03 -7.82 -2.40
C ILE A 284 11.81 -8.30 -3.64
N ARG A 285 12.19 -7.43 -4.57
CA ARG A 285 13.06 -7.79 -5.69
C ARG A 285 14.39 -8.38 -5.26
N SER A 286 14.97 -7.88 -4.19
CA SER A 286 16.23 -8.39 -3.67
C SER A 286 16.12 -9.78 -3.04
N LEU A 287 14.89 -10.25 -2.78
CA LEU A 287 14.59 -11.57 -2.20
C LEU A 287 14.17 -12.60 -3.27
N ALA A 288 13.77 -12.13 -4.47
CA ALA A 288 13.29 -12.95 -5.60
C ALA A 288 14.45 -13.42 -6.57
#